data_bc127355cdc1d20e4b634443882ea4c7
#
_entry.id   bc127355cdc1d20e4b634443882ea4c7
#
_cell.length_a   1.000
_cell.length_b   1.000
_cell.length_c   1.000
_cell.angle_alpha   90.00
_cell.angle_beta   90.00
_cell.angle_gamma   90.00
#
_symmetry.space_group_name_H-M   'P 1'
#
loop_
_entity.id
_entity.type
_entity.pdbx_description
1 polymer ?
#
loop_
_entity_poly.entity_id
_entity_poly.type
_entity_poly.pdbx_seq_one_letter_code
_entity_poly.pdbx_strand_id
1 'polypeptide(L)'
;MQASCPKKSPHDKALCLAGGALSGALRRCTAAAMLLLTAFPISAFAAEHLSLWPLRGHLYVVEDEFYTKENSMVYVGEKSVTVIGATWTPDTAKQLVIEIRKISDAPITQVINTNYHTDRAGGNAYFKAIGAEIVATEMTREQMARGWDDIVQFTRSSFSDYPALPLVLPDKTYTSDFTLQDGRIRGIYLGPSHTPDGIFVFFPEEKVLYGNCILKEKLGNLKYADLTKYPKTLQKLKALNLGFDTIVAGHYSALHGPELIDQYLALLKGKDAH
;
A
#
# COMPACT_ATOMS: atom_id res chain seq x y z
N MET A 1 -6.51 61.99 13.36
CA MET A 1 -6.08 62.71 12.16
C MET A 1 -6.47 61.82 11.01
N GLN A 2 -7.64 61.96 10.50
CA GLN A 2 -8.10 62.78 9.36
C GLN A 2 -7.30 62.43 8.11
N ALA A 3 -8.01 61.74 7.22
CA ALA A 3 -8.76 62.21 6.05
C ALA A 3 -7.82 62.11 4.81
N SER A 4 -8.17 61.77 3.61
CA SER A 4 -9.40 61.96 2.87
C SER A 4 -9.32 61.23 1.50
N CYS A 5 -10.46 60.83 1.03
CA CYS A 5 -10.75 60.55 -0.39
C CYS A 5 -10.92 61.90 -1.16
N PRO A 6 -10.73 61.99 -2.45
CA PRO A 6 -11.83 62.43 -3.32
C PRO A 6 -11.93 61.74 -4.70
N LYS A 7 -13.11 61.41 -5.09
CA LYS A 7 -14.11 62.10 -5.98
C LYS A 7 -13.91 61.91 -7.49
N LYS A 8 -14.89 61.25 -8.00
CA LYS A 8 -15.65 61.27 -9.29
C LYS A 8 -15.53 62.52 -10.19
N SER A 9 -15.63 62.33 -11.52
CA SER A 9 -16.84 62.68 -12.30
C SER A 9 -16.54 62.93 -13.81
N PRO A 10 -17.51 63.23 -14.66
CA PRO A 10 -18.01 62.39 -15.76
C PRO A 10 -18.03 63.17 -17.11
N HIS A 11 -18.64 62.58 -18.14
CA HIS A 11 -19.42 63.17 -19.25
C HIS A 11 -19.34 62.29 -20.48
N ASP A 12 -20.41 61.64 -20.87
CA ASP A 12 -21.58 62.00 -21.61
C ASP A 12 -21.39 62.41 -23.11
N LYS A 13 -22.20 61.76 -23.88
CA LYS A 13 -23.03 62.13 -25.07
C LYS A 13 -22.71 61.27 -26.29
N ALA A 14 -23.54 60.32 -26.66
CA ALA A 14 -24.82 60.38 -27.37
C ALA A 14 -24.76 61.04 -28.76
N LEU A 15 -25.11 60.32 -29.78
CA LEU A 15 -26.13 60.61 -30.80
C LEU A 15 -25.96 59.65 -32.02
N CYS A 16 -26.88 58.83 -32.33
CA CYS A 16 -28.08 58.89 -33.18
C CYS A 16 -27.85 58.57 -34.68
N LEU A 17 -28.63 57.59 -35.10
CA LEU A 17 -29.51 57.47 -36.27
C LEU A 17 -28.90 57.19 -37.67
N ALA A 18 -29.30 56.16 -38.28
CA ALA A 18 -30.18 55.84 -39.40
C ALA A 18 -29.79 54.55 -40.06
N GLY A 19 -30.52 53.50 -40.21
CA GLY A 19 -31.74 53.35 -40.99
C GLY A 19 -31.39 52.63 -42.29
N GLY A 20 -31.76 51.36 -42.44
CA GLY A 20 -31.64 50.65 -43.70
C GLY A 20 -32.06 49.19 -43.57
N ALA A 21 -33.32 48.92 -43.83
CA ALA A 21 -33.89 47.62 -43.99
C ALA A 21 -33.48 47.00 -45.31
N LEU A 22 -33.05 45.75 -45.32
CA LEU A 22 -33.17 44.84 -46.46
C LEU A 22 -33.26 43.39 -45.95
N SER A 23 -34.33 42.75 -46.33
CA SER A 23 -34.77 41.40 -46.20
C SER A 23 -33.79 40.40 -46.80
N GLY A 24 -33.55 39.28 -46.12
CA GLY A 24 -32.83 38.17 -46.77
C GLY A 24 -32.75 36.94 -45.86
N ALA A 25 -33.70 36.04 -46.07
CA ALA A 25 -33.66 34.59 -45.90
C ALA A 25 -32.84 33.97 -44.75
N LEU A 26 -33.56 33.50 -43.75
CA LEU A 26 -33.16 32.54 -42.71
C LEU A 26 -32.71 31.22 -43.36
N ARG A 27 -31.42 30.89 -43.30
CA ARG A 27 -30.95 29.50 -43.34
C ARG A 27 -30.48 29.14 -41.96
N ARG A 28 -31.27 28.31 -41.27
CA ARG A 28 -30.90 27.66 -40.02
C ARG A 28 -29.91 26.54 -40.36
N CYS A 29 -28.64 26.77 -40.14
CA CYS A 29 -27.66 25.70 -39.97
C CYS A 29 -27.63 25.25 -38.50
N THR A 30 -28.37 24.22 -38.19
CA THR A 30 -28.19 23.47 -36.93
C THR A 30 -26.91 22.67 -37.05
N ALA A 31 -25.81 23.21 -36.55
CA ALA A 31 -24.62 22.45 -36.29
C ALA A 31 -24.85 21.60 -35.02
N ALA A 32 -25.22 20.32 -35.22
CA ALA A 32 -25.18 19.34 -34.15
C ALA A 32 -23.72 19.07 -33.83
N ALA A 33 -23.22 19.67 -32.77
CA ALA A 33 -21.93 19.27 -32.19
C ALA A 33 -22.12 17.91 -31.54
N MET A 34 -21.75 16.86 -32.26
CA MET A 34 -21.65 15.50 -31.75
C MET A 34 -20.40 15.47 -30.84
N LEU A 35 -20.61 15.57 -29.51
CA LEU A 35 -19.59 15.28 -28.52
C LEU A 35 -19.30 13.78 -28.61
N LEU A 36 -18.25 13.41 -29.35
CA LEU A 36 -17.64 12.09 -29.23
C LEU A 36 -16.99 12.00 -27.85
N LEU A 37 -17.74 11.47 -26.86
CA LEU A 37 -17.14 10.90 -25.67
C LEU A 37 -16.31 9.69 -26.12
N THR A 38 -15.03 9.91 -26.35
CA THR A 38 -14.06 8.80 -26.41
C THR A 38 -13.97 8.25 -24.99
N ALA A 39 -14.76 7.21 -24.71
CA ALA A 39 -14.55 6.36 -23.57
C ALA A 39 -13.15 5.72 -23.76
N PHE A 40 -12.14 6.24 -23.06
CA PHE A 40 -10.88 5.51 -22.94
C PHE A 40 -11.21 4.17 -22.30
N PRO A 41 -10.80 3.05 -22.89
CA PRO A 41 -10.96 1.78 -22.25
C PRO A 41 -10.15 1.85 -20.94
N ILE A 42 -10.84 1.86 -19.80
CA ILE A 42 -10.22 1.59 -18.51
C ILE A 42 -9.59 0.22 -18.69
N SER A 43 -8.27 0.19 -18.64
CA SER A 43 -7.47 -0.99 -18.94
C SER A 43 -7.96 -2.14 -18.05
N ALA A 44 -8.61 -3.12 -18.63
CA ALA A 44 -9.07 -4.35 -17.98
C ALA A 44 -7.88 -5.23 -17.52
N PHE A 45 -6.65 -4.81 -17.80
CA PHE A 45 -5.41 -5.52 -17.46
C PHE A 45 -5.07 -5.50 -15.97
N ALA A 46 -5.64 -4.59 -15.17
CA ALA A 46 -5.24 -4.43 -13.77
C ALA A 46 -5.95 -5.39 -12.80
N ALA A 47 -7.04 -6.03 -13.20
CA ALA A 47 -7.82 -6.91 -12.34
C ALA A 47 -7.30 -8.36 -12.28
N GLU A 48 -6.41 -8.76 -13.19
CA GLU A 48 -5.89 -10.13 -13.25
C GLU A 48 -4.71 -10.39 -12.30
N HIS A 49 -4.03 -9.35 -11.80
CA HIS A 49 -2.80 -9.48 -11.02
C HIS A 49 -2.94 -9.19 -9.53
N LEU A 50 -4.06 -8.63 -9.08
CA LEU A 50 -4.33 -8.36 -7.69
C LEU A 50 -5.71 -8.85 -7.30
N SER A 51 -5.78 -9.69 -6.28
CA SER A 51 -7.03 -10.15 -5.68
C SER A 51 -7.12 -9.77 -4.22
N LEU A 52 -8.34 -9.50 -3.75
CA LEU A 52 -8.68 -9.24 -2.36
C LEU A 52 -9.83 -10.15 -1.98
N TRP A 53 -9.63 -11.06 -1.02
CA TRP A 53 -10.64 -12.02 -0.61
C TRP A 53 -10.75 -12.15 0.91
N PRO A 54 -11.98 -12.41 1.44
CA PRO A 54 -12.22 -12.48 2.88
C PRO A 54 -11.56 -13.72 3.49
N LEU A 55 -10.86 -13.52 4.63
CA LEU A 55 -10.26 -14.61 5.37
C LEU A 55 -11.12 -14.99 6.59
N ARG A 56 -11.23 -14.08 7.55
CA ARG A 56 -11.95 -14.32 8.80
C ARG A 56 -12.24 -12.98 9.50
N GLY A 57 -13.45 -12.79 10.03
CA GLY A 57 -13.82 -11.59 10.76
C GLY A 57 -13.57 -10.32 9.92
N HIS A 58 -12.69 -9.47 10.40
CA HIS A 58 -12.34 -8.22 9.76
C HIS A 58 -11.19 -8.33 8.75
N LEU A 59 -10.65 -9.54 8.53
CA LEU A 59 -9.44 -9.76 7.76
C LEU A 59 -9.71 -10.19 6.32
N TYR A 60 -8.95 -9.59 5.43
CA TYR A 60 -8.88 -9.94 4.02
C TYR A 60 -7.42 -10.19 3.63
N VAL A 61 -7.19 -11.14 2.74
CA VAL A 61 -5.89 -11.40 2.13
C VAL A 61 -5.83 -10.70 0.79
N VAL A 62 -4.70 -10.05 0.55
CA VAL A 62 -4.32 -9.50 -0.75
C VAL A 62 -3.31 -10.46 -1.37
N GLU A 63 -3.53 -10.87 -2.59
CA GLU A 63 -2.52 -11.54 -3.42
C GLU A 63 -2.20 -10.63 -4.59
N ASP A 64 -0.94 -10.21 -4.69
CA ASP A 64 -0.42 -9.32 -5.73
C ASP A 64 0.62 -10.10 -6.56
N GLU A 65 0.32 -10.31 -7.84
CA GLU A 65 1.14 -11.07 -8.79
C GLU A 65 1.76 -10.20 -9.88
N PHE A 66 1.86 -8.89 -9.67
CA PHE A 66 2.42 -7.98 -10.68
C PHE A 66 3.88 -8.27 -11.01
N TYR A 67 4.68 -8.66 -10.02
CA TYR A 67 6.10 -8.96 -10.20
C TYR A 67 6.42 -10.39 -9.78
N THR A 68 6.37 -10.66 -8.49
CA THR A 68 6.36 -12.01 -7.94
C THR A 68 5.26 -12.05 -6.89
N LYS A 69 4.58 -13.20 -6.81
CA LYS A 69 3.45 -13.33 -5.88
C LYS A 69 3.87 -12.92 -4.47
N GLU A 70 3.26 -11.87 -4.00
CA GLU A 70 3.33 -11.41 -2.63
C GLU A 70 1.93 -11.43 -2.01
N ASN A 71 1.88 -11.65 -0.70
CA ASN A 71 0.65 -11.62 0.06
C ASN A 71 0.74 -10.52 1.12
N SER A 72 -0.22 -9.63 1.10
CA SER A 72 -0.45 -8.58 2.08
C SER A 72 -1.80 -8.79 2.76
N MET A 73 -2.20 -7.93 3.69
CA MET A 73 -3.48 -8.05 4.35
C MET A 73 -4.20 -6.71 4.45
N VAL A 74 -5.51 -6.77 4.60
CA VAL A 74 -6.37 -5.63 4.91
C VAL A 74 -7.21 -5.97 6.13
N TYR A 75 -7.22 -5.08 7.11
CA TYR A 75 -8.13 -5.10 8.24
C TYR A 75 -9.23 -4.05 8.00
N VAL A 76 -10.48 -4.50 7.91
CA VAL A 76 -11.65 -3.65 7.70
C VAL A 76 -12.37 -3.48 9.02
N GLY A 77 -12.08 -2.39 9.74
CA GLY A 77 -12.77 -2.03 10.97
C GLY A 77 -14.07 -1.26 10.69
N GLU A 78 -14.84 -1.00 11.75
CA GLU A 78 -16.13 -0.28 11.63
C GLU A 78 -15.98 1.16 11.12
N LYS A 79 -14.89 1.84 11.48
CA LYS A 79 -14.68 3.27 11.17
C LYS A 79 -13.52 3.54 10.23
N SER A 80 -12.65 2.58 10.02
CA SER A 80 -11.44 2.75 9.23
C SER A 80 -10.90 1.43 8.73
N VAL A 81 -10.12 1.51 7.66
CA VAL A 81 -9.37 0.39 7.09
C VAL A 81 -7.89 0.58 7.39
N THR A 82 -7.21 -0.50 7.77
CA THR A 82 -5.75 -0.58 7.89
C THR A 82 -5.21 -1.57 6.86
N VAL A 83 -4.24 -1.13 6.07
CA VAL A 83 -3.51 -1.99 5.12
C VAL A 83 -2.22 -2.48 5.77
N ILE A 84 -1.89 -3.75 5.62
CA ILE A 84 -0.71 -4.39 6.18
C ILE A 84 0.19 -4.87 5.03
N GLY A 85 1.26 -4.14 4.76
CA GLY A 85 2.06 -4.22 3.54
C GLY A 85 1.53 -3.28 2.46
N ALA A 86 2.37 -2.35 1.98
CA ALA A 86 1.94 -1.29 1.06
C ALA A 86 1.96 -1.72 -0.42
N THR A 87 2.10 -3.02 -0.71
CA THR A 87 2.27 -3.57 -2.07
C THR A 87 3.53 -3.09 -2.80
N TRP A 88 3.72 -3.50 -4.08
CA TRP A 88 4.94 -3.26 -4.85
C TRP A 88 5.17 -1.82 -5.29
N THR A 89 4.12 -1.12 -5.70
CA THR A 89 4.22 0.21 -6.35
C THR A 89 3.02 1.07 -6.03
N PRO A 90 3.06 2.39 -6.31
CA PRO A 90 1.88 3.25 -6.24
C PRO A 90 0.71 2.76 -7.12
N ASP A 91 1.01 2.13 -8.26
CA ASP A 91 -0.03 1.62 -9.15
C ASP A 91 -0.70 0.36 -8.56
N THR A 92 0.06 -0.58 -7.98
CA THR A 92 -0.52 -1.73 -7.30
C THR A 92 -1.29 -1.31 -6.04
N ALA A 93 -0.81 -0.31 -5.30
CA ALA A 93 -1.54 0.29 -4.18
C ALA A 93 -2.88 0.91 -4.62
N LYS A 94 -2.89 1.60 -5.77
CA LYS A 94 -4.13 2.13 -6.35
C LYS A 94 -5.11 1.01 -6.71
N GLN A 95 -4.64 -0.09 -7.28
CA GLN A 95 -5.49 -1.25 -7.57
C GLN A 95 -6.05 -1.85 -6.27
N LEU A 96 -5.23 -2.01 -5.24
CA LEU A 96 -5.71 -2.48 -3.93
C LEU A 96 -6.80 -1.56 -3.36
N VAL A 97 -6.65 -0.25 -3.47
CA VAL A 97 -7.68 0.70 -3.00
C VAL A 97 -8.98 0.53 -3.78
N ILE A 98 -8.93 0.27 -5.10
CA ILE A 98 -10.13 -0.03 -5.89
C ILE A 98 -10.82 -1.29 -5.38
N GLU A 99 -10.08 -2.35 -5.07
CA GLU A 99 -10.65 -3.57 -4.51
C GLU A 99 -11.23 -3.35 -3.11
N ILE A 100 -10.54 -2.60 -2.24
CA ILE A 100 -11.06 -2.23 -0.91
C ILE A 100 -12.38 -1.47 -1.02
N ARG A 101 -12.53 -0.56 -1.98
CA ARG A 101 -13.77 0.22 -2.18
C ARG A 101 -14.97 -0.61 -2.63
N LYS A 102 -14.76 -1.84 -3.12
CA LYS A 102 -15.88 -2.78 -3.41
C LYS A 102 -16.47 -3.40 -2.14
N ILE A 103 -15.72 -3.39 -1.03
CA ILE A 103 -16.11 -4.05 0.23
C ILE A 103 -16.32 -3.08 1.40
N SER A 104 -15.79 -1.85 1.33
CA SER A 104 -15.88 -0.87 2.41
C SER A 104 -15.76 0.57 1.90
N ASP A 105 -16.67 1.44 2.38
CA ASP A 105 -16.60 2.90 2.20
C ASP A 105 -15.77 3.58 3.30
N ALA A 106 -15.37 2.86 4.35
CA ALA A 106 -14.59 3.41 5.46
C ALA A 106 -13.23 3.93 4.94
N PRO A 107 -12.72 5.06 5.48
CA PRO A 107 -11.44 5.62 5.04
C PRO A 107 -10.28 4.67 5.35
N ILE A 108 -9.33 4.56 4.43
CA ILE A 108 -8.05 3.92 4.69
C ILE A 108 -7.22 4.93 5.48
N THR A 109 -7.05 4.69 6.78
CA THR A 109 -6.40 5.63 7.68
C THR A 109 -4.96 5.28 7.97
N GLN A 110 -4.59 4.00 7.86
CA GLN A 110 -3.25 3.53 8.21
C GLN A 110 -2.74 2.48 7.23
N VAL A 111 -1.43 2.51 7.01
CA VAL A 111 -0.69 1.48 6.28
C VAL A 111 0.52 1.08 7.10
N ILE A 112 0.69 -0.21 7.35
CA ILE A 112 1.83 -0.74 8.09
C ILE A 112 2.90 -1.22 7.11
N ASN A 113 4.08 -0.57 7.12
CA ASN A 113 5.25 -1.15 6.47
C ASN A 113 5.84 -2.21 7.39
N THR A 114 5.75 -3.46 7.00
CA THR A 114 6.17 -4.59 7.82
C THR A 114 7.66 -4.92 7.69
N ASN A 115 8.33 -4.35 6.71
CA ASN A 115 9.77 -4.21 6.54
C ASN A 115 10.06 -3.14 5.48
N TYR A 116 11.36 -2.87 5.19
CA TYR A 116 11.78 -1.81 4.26
C TYR A 116 11.82 -2.23 2.78
N HIS A 117 11.52 -3.48 2.43
CA HIS A 117 11.54 -3.93 1.03
C HIS A 117 10.41 -3.32 0.21
N THR A 118 10.62 -3.28 -1.09
CA THR A 118 9.71 -2.64 -2.04
C THR A 118 8.32 -3.28 -2.10
N ASP A 119 8.21 -4.57 -1.86
CA ASP A 119 6.94 -5.29 -1.78
C ASP A 119 6.13 -4.98 -0.51
N ARG A 120 6.71 -4.25 0.45
CA ARG A 120 6.05 -3.84 1.71
C ARG A 120 5.93 -2.33 1.88
N ALA A 121 6.66 -1.56 1.08
CA ALA A 121 6.71 -0.11 1.19
C ALA A 121 6.60 0.64 -0.15
N GLY A 122 6.57 -0.08 -1.29
CA GLY A 122 6.58 0.53 -2.62
C GLY A 122 5.37 1.40 -2.92
N GLY A 123 4.20 1.05 -2.39
CA GLY A 123 2.96 1.82 -2.55
C GLY A 123 2.81 3.04 -1.64
N ASN A 124 3.76 3.32 -0.74
CA ASN A 124 3.66 4.39 0.26
C ASN A 124 3.26 5.75 -0.34
N ALA A 125 3.80 6.10 -1.50
CA ALA A 125 3.51 7.37 -2.15
C ALA A 125 2.02 7.54 -2.46
N TYR A 126 1.35 6.49 -2.92
CA TYR A 126 -0.07 6.52 -3.20
C TYR A 126 -0.90 6.60 -1.92
N PHE A 127 -0.60 5.77 -0.93
CA PHE A 127 -1.33 5.79 0.35
C PHE A 127 -1.20 7.13 1.06
N LYS A 128 -0.01 7.73 1.06
CA LYS A 128 0.19 9.07 1.61
C LYS A 128 -0.61 10.14 0.85
N ALA A 129 -0.68 10.04 -0.48
CA ALA A 129 -1.45 10.98 -1.31
C ALA A 129 -2.97 10.94 -1.03
N ILE A 130 -3.51 9.79 -0.59
CA ILE A 130 -4.92 9.67 -0.19
C ILE A 130 -5.15 9.95 1.30
N GLY A 131 -4.12 10.37 2.05
CA GLY A 131 -4.21 10.79 3.44
C GLY A 131 -4.07 9.68 4.48
N ALA A 132 -3.59 8.48 4.10
CA ALA A 132 -3.28 7.44 5.06
C ALA A 132 -1.95 7.71 5.79
N GLU A 133 -1.92 7.46 7.10
CA GLU A 133 -0.71 7.50 7.93
C GLU A 133 0.13 6.24 7.68
N ILE A 134 1.39 6.41 7.29
CA ILE A 134 2.33 5.28 7.15
C ILE A 134 2.94 4.98 8.50
N VAL A 135 2.75 3.75 8.97
CA VAL A 135 3.19 3.25 10.28
C VAL A 135 4.28 2.19 10.10
N ALA A 136 5.33 2.23 10.91
CA ALA A 136 6.39 1.24 10.90
C ALA A 136 7.15 1.17 12.24
N THR A 137 8.19 0.32 12.30
CA THR A 137 9.21 0.45 13.35
C THR A 137 10.21 1.56 12.99
N GLU A 138 10.88 2.11 14.01
CA GLU A 138 12.00 3.04 13.79
C GLU A 138 13.09 2.41 12.92
N MET A 139 13.36 1.12 13.14
CA MET A 139 14.34 0.37 12.36
C MET A 139 13.93 0.30 10.87
N THR A 140 12.65 0.09 10.55
CA THR A 140 12.16 0.10 9.16
C THR A 140 12.41 1.48 8.53
N ARG A 141 12.06 2.57 9.24
CA ARG A 141 12.33 3.93 8.78
C ARG A 141 13.81 4.19 8.53
N GLU A 142 14.68 3.74 9.45
CA GLU A 142 16.14 3.87 9.28
C GLU A 142 16.68 3.05 8.11
N GLN A 143 16.23 1.81 7.93
CA GLN A 143 16.62 0.99 6.78
C GLN A 143 16.17 1.63 5.46
N MET A 144 14.95 2.14 5.39
CA MET A 144 14.47 2.89 4.22
C MET A 144 15.34 4.14 3.96
N ALA A 145 15.65 4.94 4.99
CA ALA A 145 16.44 6.15 4.83
C ALA A 145 17.86 5.88 4.33
N ARG A 146 18.44 4.72 4.67
CA ARG A 146 19.82 4.35 4.31
C ARG A 146 19.94 3.54 3.03
N GLY A 147 18.93 2.70 2.71
CA GLY A 147 19.05 1.65 1.70
C GLY A 147 17.93 1.63 0.66
N TRP A 148 17.10 2.68 0.57
CA TRP A 148 15.96 2.67 -0.35
C TRP A 148 16.39 2.54 -1.81
N ASP A 149 17.37 3.33 -2.23
CA ASP A 149 17.85 3.29 -3.62
C ASP A 149 18.45 1.92 -3.95
N ASP A 150 19.18 1.31 -3.02
CA ASP A 150 19.77 -0.02 -3.19
C ASP A 150 18.70 -1.11 -3.33
N ILE A 151 17.63 -1.09 -2.51
CA ILE A 151 16.57 -2.09 -2.60
C ILE A 151 15.71 -1.89 -3.85
N VAL A 152 15.43 -0.65 -4.25
CA VAL A 152 14.76 -0.35 -5.53
C VAL A 152 15.60 -0.83 -6.70
N GLN A 153 16.91 -0.55 -6.71
CA GLN A 153 17.82 -1.00 -7.76
C GLN A 153 17.91 -2.54 -7.80
N PHE A 154 17.95 -3.20 -6.65
CA PHE A 154 17.92 -4.66 -6.56
C PHE A 154 16.61 -5.23 -7.16
N THR A 155 15.46 -4.63 -6.84
CA THR A 155 14.17 -5.04 -7.40
C THR A 155 14.15 -4.83 -8.92
N ARG A 156 14.65 -3.71 -9.41
CA ARG A 156 14.78 -3.43 -10.86
C ARG A 156 15.73 -4.38 -11.58
N SER A 157 16.75 -4.88 -10.91
CA SER A 157 17.63 -5.91 -11.50
C SER A 157 16.94 -7.27 -11.65
N SER A 158 15.90 -7.53 -10.86
CA SER A 158 15.08 -8.73 -10.92
C SER A 158 13.90 -8.61 -11.88
N PHE A 159 13.35 -7.38 -12.03
CA PHE A 159 12.18 -7.06 -12.85
C PHE A 159 12.47 -5.80 -13.67
N SER A 160 12.73 -5.98 -14.96
CA SER A 160 13.19 -4.90 -15.85
C SER A 160 12.17 -3.77 -16.03
N ASP A 161 10.89 -4.05 -15.83
CA ASP A 161 9.76 -3.14 -15.91
C ASP A 161 9.42 -2.46 -14.56
N TYR A 162 10.14 -2.84 -13.47
CA TYR A 162 9.91 -2.22 -12.16
C TYR A 162 10.29 -0.73 -12.19
N PRO A 163 9.40 0.19 -11.76
CA PRO A 163 9.67 1.63 -11.82
C PRO A 163 10.74 2.07 -10.82
N ALA A 164 11.33 3.24 -11.07
CA ALA A 164 12.06 3.95 -10.03
C ALA A 164 11.05 4.53 -9.04
N LEU A 165 11.21 4.23 -7.76
CA LEU A 165 10.30 4.69 -6.71
C LEU A 165 10.96 5.77 -5.86
N PRO A 166 10.26 6.89 -5.57
CA PRO A 166 10.73 7.87 -4.62
C PRO A 166 10.74 7.28 -3.21
N LEU A 167 11.67 7.72 -2.38
CA LEU A 167 11.66 7.41 -0.95
C LEU A 167 10.47 8.13 -0.28
N VAL A 168 9.58 7.37 0.35
CA VAL A 168 8.50 7.90 1.19
C VAL A 168 8.56 7.22 2.54
N LEU A 169 9.12 7.93 3.51
CA LEU A 169 9.32 7.43 4.87
C LEU A 169 8.01 7.31 5.66
N PRO A 170 7.94 6.37 6.60
CA PRO A 170 6.84 6.28 7.56
C PRO A 170 6.63 7.59 8.34
N ASP A 171 5.37 7.94 8.56
CA ASP A 171 4.96 9.13 9.33
C ASP A 171 5.07 8.89 10.82
N LYS A 172 4.66 7.69 11.27
CA LYS A 172 4.66 7.28 12.66
C LYS A 172 5.51 6.03 12.86
N THR A 173 6.36 6.04 13.87
CA THR A 173 7.23 4.92 14.20
C THR A 173 7.13 4.48 15.64
N TYR A 174 7.50 3.22 15.88
CA TYR A 174 7.57 2.60 17.19
C TYR A 174 8.95 1.95 17.36
N THR A 175 9.50 2.06 18.58
CA THR A 175 10.83 1.50 18.92
C THR A 175 10.81 -0.03 19.09
N SER A 176 9.62 -0.58 19.38
CA SER A 176 9.40 -2.00 19.69
C SER A 176 8.03 -2.46 19.18
N ASP A 177 7.46 -3.47 19.82
CA ASP A 177 6.10 -3.93 19.59
C ASP A 177 5.09 -2.80 19.75
N PHE A 178 4.03 -2.84 18.95
CA PHE A 178 2.97 -1.83 18.99
C PHE A 178 1.59 -2.45 18.79
N THR A 179 0.56 -1.68 19.14
CA THR A 179 -0.84 -2.06 18.92
C THR A 179 -1.58 -0.94 18.20
N LEU A 180 -2.50 -1.32 17.31
CA LEU A 180 -3.42 -0.44 16.61
C LEU A 180 -4.83 -1.00 16.75
N GLN A 181 -5.84 -0.20 16.35
CA GLN A 181 -7.24 -0.62 16.35
C GLN A 181 -7.68 -1.20 17.70
N ASP A 182 -7.36 -0.47 18.81
CA ASP A 182 -7.69 -0.87 20.18
C ASP A 182 -7.17 -2.28 20.55
N GLY A 183 -5.97 -2.63 20.09
CA GLY A 183 -5.31 -3.91 20.38
C GLY A 183 -5.63 -5.05 19.43
N ARG A 184 -6.52 -4.84 18.45
CA ARG A 184 -6.89 -5.85 17.44
C ARG A 184 -5.78 -6.14 16.43
N ILE A 185 -4.85 -5.20 16.24
CA ILE A 185 -3.67 -5.36 15.40
C ILE A 185 -2.42 -5.20 16.26
N ARG A 186 -1.54 -6.19 16.29
CA ARG A 186 -0.31 -6.17 17.06
C ARG A 186 0.88 -6.36 16.14
N GLY A 187 1.73 -5.34 15.97
CA GLY A 187 3.04 -5.45 15.34
C GLY A 187 4.06 -5.98 16.33
N ILE A 188 4.80 -7.04 15.98
CA ILE A 188 5.71 -7.76 16.89
C ILE A 188 7.08 -7.89 16.23
N TYR A 189 8.11 -7.32 16.84
CA TYR A 189 9.50 -7.46 16.43
C TYR A 189 10.25 -8.46 17.34
N LEU A 190 10.79 -9.52 16.75
CA LEU A 190 11.46 -10.58 17.51
C LEU A 190 12.97 -10.70 17.20
N GLY A 191 13.45 -9.86 16.28
CA GLY A 191 14.85 -9.83 15.88
C GLY A 191 15.05 -9.93 14.37
N PRO A 192 16.29 -9.77 13.91
CA PRO A 192 16.63 -9.92 12.50
C PRO A 192 16.26 -11.30 11.95
N SER A 193 15.81 -11.32 10.70
CA SER A 193 15.32 -12.52 10.03
C SER A 193 15.55 -12.42 8.52
N HIS A 194 14.50 -12.42 7.69
CA HIS A 194 14.57 -12.13 6.25
C HIS A 194 15.16 -10.74 5.97
N THR A 195 14.87 -9.78 6.85
CA THR A 195 15.46 -8.44 6.90
C THR A 195 15.81 -8.10 8.35
N PRO A 196 16.65 -7.09 8.61
CA PRO A 196 16.96 -6.66 9.97
C PRO A 196 15.75 -6.16 10.75
N ASP A 197 14.77 -5.58 10.07
CA ASP A 197 13.66 -4.78 10.59
C ASP A 197 12.29 -5.48 10.55
N GLY A 198 12.21 -6.67 9.91
CA GLY A 198 10.95 -7.34 9.65
C GLY A 198 10.14 -7.66 10.90
N ILE A 199 8.85 -7.33 10.88
CA ILE A 199 7.89 -7.64 11.95
C ILE A 199 6.87 -8.67 11.51
N PHE A 200 6.32 -9.39 12.48
CA PHE A 200 5.06 -10.12 12.35
C PHE A 200 3.90 -9.19 12.70
N VAL A 201 2.71 -9.48 12.16
CA VAL A 201 1.49 -8.80 12.59
C VAL A 201 0.48 -9.84 13.05
N PHE A 202 0.05 -9.73 14.31
CA PHE A 202 -0.88 -10.66 14.94
C PHE A 202 -2.24 -10.02 15.14
N PHE A 203 -3.28 -10.79 14.83
CA PHE A 203 -4.69 -10.44 14.98
C PHE A 203 -5.31 -11.37 16.04
N PRO A 204 -5.38 -10.92 17.31
CA PRO A 204 -5.77 -11.80 18.43
C PRO A 204 -7.19 -12.34 18.32
N GLU A 205 -8.14 -11.52 17.91
CA GLU A 205 -9.57 -11.90 17.82
C GLU A 205 -9.79 -12.95 16.72
N GLU A 206 -9.11 -12.78 15.59
CA GLU A 206 -9.21 -13.70 14.46
C GLU A 206 -8.25 -14.91 14.57
N LYS A 207 -7.32 -14.90 15.53
CA LYS A 207 -6.26 -15.92 15.70
C LYS A 207 -5.43 -16.12 14.44
N VAL A 208 -5.13 -15.02 13.74
CA VAL A 208 -4.34 -15.00 12.51
C VAL A 208 -3.00 -14.31 12.76
N LEU A 209 -1.92 -14.92 12.26
CA LEU A 209 -0.60 -14.32 12.20
C LEU A 209 -0.26 -14.00 10.75
N TYR A 210 0.07 -12.74 10.46
CA TYR A 210 0.72 -12.38 9.21
C TYR A 210 2.22 -12.58 9.35
N GLY A 211 2.74 -13.53 8.57
CA GLY A 211 4.15 -13.94 8.61
C GLY A 211 5.10 -13.01 7.84
N ASN A 212 4.55 -12.04 7.07
CA ASN A 212 5.36 -11.14 6.26
C ASN A 212 6.33 -11.92 5.34
N CYS A 213 7.39 -11.31 4.84
CA CYS A 213 8.47 -11.99 4.12
C CYS A 213 9.28 -12.97 5.00
N ILE A 214 8.99 -13.02 6.31
CA ILE A 214 9.69 -13.86 7.28
C ILE A 214 9.23 -15.32 7.18
N LEU A 215 7.94 -15.59 7.01
CA LEU A 215 7.38 -16.93 6.89
C LEU A 215 6.80 -17.17 5.50
N LYS A 216 7.24 -18.23 4.85
CA LYS A 216 6.81 -18.67 3.53
C LYS A 216 7.17 -20.14 3.30
N GLU A 217 6.56 -20.78 2.32
CA GLU A 217 6.77 -22.21 2.07
C GLU A 217 8.14 -22.56 1.45
N LYS A 218 8.87 -21.56 0.92
CA LYS A 218 10.20 -21.71 0.29
C LYS A 218 11.14 -20.63 0.82
N LEU A 219 12.44 -20.86 0.76
CA LEU A 219 13.45 -19.90 1.26
C LEU A 219 13.38 -18.55 0.54
N GLY A 220 13.16 -18.56 -0.79
CA GLY A 220 13.17 -17.35 -1.61
C GLY A 220 14.55 -16.68 -1.63
N ASN A 221 14.60 -15.38 -1.86
CA ASN A 221 15.83 -14.62 -1.83
C ASN A 221 16.26 -14.35 -0.38
N LEU A 222 17.52 -14.59 -0.06
CA LEU A 222 18.10 -14.44 1.28
C LEU A 222 19.22 -13.39 1.34
N LYS A 223 19.37 -12.55 0.30
CA LYS A 223 20.45 -11.55 0.20
C LYS A 223 20.54 -10.63 1.41
N TYR A 224 19.40 -10.24 1.97
CA TYR A 224 19.30 -9.31 3.09
C TYR A 224 19.02 -10.01 4.43
N ALA A 225 18.99 -11.35 4.44
CA ALA A 225 18.69 -12.15 5.63
C ALA A 225 19.89 -12.27 6.57
N ASP A 226 19.61 -12.22 7.88
CA ASP A 226 20.58 -12.61 8.91
C ASP A 226 20.39 -14.10 9.24
N LEU A 227 21.05 -14.97 8.50
CA LEU A 227 20.90 -16.43 8.64
C LEU A 227 21.27 -16.94 10.04
N THR A 228 22.15 -16.25 10.77
CA THR A 228 22.53 -16.62 12.15
C THR A 228 21.41 -16.34 13.16
N LYS A 229 20.69 -15.24 12.95
CA LYS A 229 19.62 -14.80 13.87
C LYS A 229 18.23 -15.27 13.45
N TYR A 230 18.02 -15.53 12.17
CA TYR A 230 16.71 -15.91 11.62
C TYR A 230 16.08 -17.11 12.36
N PRO A 231 16.80 -18.25 12.57
CA PRO A 231 16.22 -19.36 13.33
C PRO A 231 15.83 -18.98 14.76
N LYS A 232 16.64 -18.12 15.40
CA LYS A 232 16.37 -17.64 16.77
C LYS A 232 15.12 -16.77 16.83
N THR A 233 14.91 -15.94 15.81
CA THR A 233 13.70 -15.10 15.67
C THR A 233 12.44 -15.98 15.55
N LEU A 234 12.48 -17.04 14.75
CA LEU A 234 11.36 -17.97 14.63
C LEU A 234 11.13 -18.80 15.91
N GLN A 235 12.20 -19.20 16.62
CA GLN A 235 12.08 -19.87 17.92
C GLN A 235 11.42 -18.98 18.98
N LYS A 236 11.76 -17.67 18.99
CA LYS A 236 11.08 -16.68 19.86
C LYS A 236 9.58 -16.58 19.51
N LEU A 237 9.23 -16.51 18.22
CA LEU A 237 7.83 -16.49 17.82
C LEU A 237 7.06 -17.70 18.36
N LYS A 238 7.65 -18.90 18.23
CA LYS A 238 7.06 -20.13 18.73
C LYS A 238 6.90 -20.10 20.26
N ALA A 239 7.88 -19.57 20.97
CA ALA A 239 7.89 -19.47 22.44
C ALA A 239 6.84 -18.48 22.99
N LEU A 240 6.41 -17.48 22.21
CA LEU A 240 5.36 -16.54 22.62
C LEU A 240 3.99 -17.20 22.80
N ASN A 241 3.75 -18.36 22.18
CA ASN A 241 2.50 -19.12 22.27
C ASN A 241 1.24 -18.24 22.12
N LEU A 242 1.20 -17.42 21.05
CA LEU A 242 0.16 -16.42 20.81
C LEU A 242 -1.24 -17.02 20.54
N GLY A 243 -1.34 -18.32 20.31
CA GLY A 243 -2.62 -19.01 20.10
C GLY A 243 -3.24 -18.79 18.72
N PHE A 244 -2.47 -18.38 17.70
CA PHE A 244 -2.95 -18.35 16.32
C PHE A 244 -3.09 -19.77 15.77
N ASP A 245 -4.06 -19.97 14.90
CA ASP A 245 -4.30 -21.22 14.18
C ASP A 245 -4.05 -21.10 12.67
N THR A 246 -3.89 -19.87 12.17
CA THR A 246 -3.67 -19.56 10.77
C THR A 246 -2.50 -18.59 10.61
N ILE A 247 -1.62 -18.89 9.64
CA ILE A 247 -0.55 -18.01 9.21
C ILE A 247 -0.84 -17.56 7.77
N VAL A 248 -0.82 -16.25 7.53
CA VAL A 248 -0.75 -15.70 6.19
C VAL A 248 0.72 -15.46 5.86
N ALA A 249 1.26 -16.26 4.94
CA ALA A 249 2.64 -16.15 4.49
C ALA A 249 2.82 -14.95 3.54
N GLY A 250 3.99 -14.31 3.57
CA GLY A 250 4.23 -13.11 2.75
C GLY A 250 4.43 -13.36 1.27
N HIS A 251 4.67 -14.59 0.85
CA HIS A 251 4.86 -14.99 -0.56
C HIS A 251 4.36 -16.41 -0.80
N TYR A 252 4.15 -16.76 -2.08
CA TYR A 252 3.67 -18.06 -2.56
C TYR A 252 2.25 -18.35 -2.08
N SER A 253 1.99 -19.58 -1.60
CA SER A 253 0.69 -19.91 -1.00
C SER A 253 0.42 -19.04 0.22
N ALA A 254 -0.75 -18.41 0.27
CA ALA A 254 -1.06 -17.46 1.33
C ALA A 254 -1.33 -18.14 2.68
N LEU A 255 -2.10 -19.24 2.69
CA LEU A 255 -2.60 -19.83 3.94
C LEU A 255 -1.83 -21.06 4.37
N HIS A 256 -1.45 -21.05 5.66
CA HIS A 256 -0.76 -22.15 6.34
C HIS A 256 -1.25 -22.27 7.79
N GLY A 257 -0.99 -23.43 8.39
CA GLY A 257 -1.10 -23.59 9.84
C GLY A 257 0.21 -23.23 10.58
N PRO A 258 0.21 -23.34 11.91
CA PRO A 258 1.38 -23.02 12.76
C PRO A 258 2.62 -23.86 12.43
N GLU A 259 2.46 -25.03 11.82
CA GLU A 259 3.54 -25.94 11.38
C GLU A 259 4.48 -25.30 10.35
N LEU A 260 4.06 -24.23 9.65
CA LEU A 260 4.91 -23.48 8.74
C LEU A 260 6.21 -22.98 9.42
N ILE A 261 6.15 -22.66 10.70
CA ILE A 261 7.33 -22.22 11.46
C ILE A 261 8.38 -23.31 11.50
N ASP A 262 7.99 -24.55 11.82
CA ASP A 262 8.92 -25.70 11.89
C ASP A 262 9.41 -26.09 10.50
N GLN A 263 8.56 -26.04 9.49
CA GLN A 263 8.93 -26.27 8.09
C GLN A 263 9.98 -25.26 7.64
N TYR A 264 9.79 -23.97 7.93
CA TYR A 264 10.75 -22.94 7.54
C TYR A 264 12.07 -23.04 8.32
N LEU A 265 12.03 -23.41 9.62
CA LEU A 265 13.22 -23.71 10.41
C LEU A 265 14.02 -24.87 9.80
N ALA A 266 13.36 -25.91 9.29
CA ALA A 266 14.01 -27.02 8.61
C ALA A 266 14.69 -26.57 7.30
N LEU A 267 14.03 -25.70 6.51
CA LEU A 267 14.61 -25.13 5.30
C LEU A 267 15.87 -24.30 5.59
N LEU A 268 15.87 -23.49 6.66
CA LEU A 268 17.02 -22.69 7.06
C LEU A 268 18.21 -23.58 7.47
N LYS A 269 17.98 -24.67 8.22
CA LYS A 269 19.03 -25.63 8.60
C LYS A 269 19.69 -26.32 7.40
N GLY A 270 18.92 -26.59 6.34
CA GLY A 270 19.44 -27.18 5.12
C GLY A 270 20.40 -26.28 4.34
N LYS A 271 20.38 -24.95 4.60
CA LYS A 271 21.30 -23.98 3.99
C LYS A 271 22.69 -23.99 4.63
N ASP A 272 22.78 -24.29 5.92
CA ASP A 272 24.06 -24.35 6.65
C ASP A 272 24.88 -25.62 6.30
N ALA A 273 24.30 -26.55 5.51
CA ALA A 273 24.90 -27.82 5.12
C ALA A 273 25.57 -27.79 3.72
N HIS A 274 25.57 -26.63 3.06
CA HIS A 274 26.19 -26.38 1.75
C HIS A 274 27.02 -25.08 1.78
#